data_641e80f89073c39d368df955e5a0fbba
#
_entry.id   641e80f89073c39d368df955e5a0fbba
#
_cell.length_a   1.000
_cell.length_b   1.000
_cell.length_c   1.000
_cell.angle_alpha   90.00
_cell.angle_beta   90.00
_cell.angle_gamma   90.00
#
_symmetry.space_group_name_H-M   'P 1'
#
loop_
_entity.id
_entity.type
_entity.pdbx_description
1 polymer ?
#
loop_
_entity_poly.entity_id
_entity_poly.type
_entity_poly.pdbx_seq_one_letter_code
_entity_poly.pdbx_strand_id
1 'polypeptide(L)'
;MALDNDLVLSRFATFDPQEYAIKDANGNITTPCVNACGTVKPNKQLFENLVTDMGQVIAPKIGSPAETLGEAGFALNFQTSLIFIPKDEEHWQLAVEDRDPNSSLFMGNLQVRKGLPFSFEMAGNFGYIFNSDMFTLGADLKWALNEGFYYFPDLAIRGSVNTLLGSPDLNLITAGGDMSLSKSFGISGVMSITPYVGYQMLFIVGSSRLLNGYPQDPRSPQFDTDRPAGEGSTTFSPEFVFEQYDAQVNRVFFGTRVNVWVLSFGLEGVIADVSQAMFSIGAEF
;
A
#
# COMPACT_ATOMS: atom_id res chain seq x y z
N MET A 1 -6.50 16.14 12.75
CA MET A 1 -6.75 15.11 13.79
C MET A 1 -6.37 13.82 13.09
N ALA A 2 -5.32 13.12 13.54
CA ALA A 2 -4.91 11.87 12.90
C ALA A 2 -6.03 10.82 13.01
N LEU A 3 -6.20 10.01 11.98
CA LEU A 3 -7.18 8.93 11.94
C LEU A 3 -6.54 7.62 12.40
N ASP A 4 -7.35 6.65 12.81
CA ASP A 4 -6.90 5.41 13.46
C ASP A 4 -5.86 4.62 12.63
N ASN A 5 -5.98 4.66 11.31
CA ASN A 5 -5.08 3.94 10.39
C ASN A 5 -3.95 4.82 9.81
N ASP A 6 -3.79 6.05 10.28
CA ASP A 6 -2.67 6.90 9.84
C ASP A 6 -1.34 6.37 10.39
N LEU A 7 -0.29 6.52 9.58
CA LEU A 7 1.03 5.99 9.89
C LEU A 7 1.89 6.99 10.67
N VAL A 8 2.53 6.50 11.72
CA VAL A 8 3.44 7.26 12.59
C VAL A 8 4.80 6.54 12.66
N LEU A 9 5.68 6.82 11.71
CA LEU A 9 6.97 6.15 11.60
C LEU A 9 8.01 6.61 12.63
N SER A 10 7.79 7.74 13.28
CA SER A 10 8.67 8.22 14.35
C SER A 10 8.80 7.24 15.50
N ARG A 11 7.81 6.37 15.71
CA ARG A 11 7.82 5.32 16.73
C ARG A 11 8.77 4.16 16.45
N PHE A 12 9.32 4.07 15.24
CA PHE A 12 10.31 3.05 14.88
C PHE A 12 11.73 3.39 15.31
N ALA A 13 11.89 4.40 16.12
CA ALA A 13 13.18 4.74 16.69
C ALA A 13 13.11 4.76 18.21
N THR A 14 14.20 4.36 18.84
CA THR A 14 14.42 4.49 20.28
C THR A 14 15.37 5.64 20.54
N PHE A 15 15.11 6.39 21.60
CA PHE A 15 15.97 7.46 22.07
C PHE A 15 16.78 6.98 23.26
N ASP A 16 18.10 7.17 23.20
CA ASP A 16 19.02 6.85 24.30
C ASP A 16 19.55 8.15 24.92
N PRO A 17 19.01 8.57 26.07
CA PRO A 17 19.37 9.83 26.71
C PRO A 17 20.78 9.84 27.32
N GLN A 18 21.46 8.70 27.41
CA GLN A 18 22.73 8.59 28.16
C GLN A 18 23.99 8.82 27.33
N GLU A 19 23.90 8.86 26.01
CA GLU A 19 25.07 8.94 25.13
C GLU A 19 25.61 10.38 24.89
N TYR A 20 24.90 11.42 25.35
CA TYR A 20 25.31 12.81 25.11
C TYR A 20 25.50 13.61 26.39
N ALA A 21 26.57 13.32 27.11
CA ALA A 21 27.14 14.29 28.03
C ALA A 21 28.20 15.11 27.27
N ILE A 22 27.96 16.41 27.06
CA ILE A 22 29.02 17.29 26.55
C ILE A 22 30.14 17.32 27.57
N LYS A 23 31.28 16.73 27.22
CA LYS A 23 32.49 16.72 28.06
C LYS A 23 33.42 17.84 27.60
N ASP A 24 34.03 18.54 28.53
CA ASP A 24 35.10 19.45 28.25
C ASP A 24 36.39 18.73 27.78
N ALA A 25 37.40 19.47 27.43
CA ALA A 25 38.73 18.90 27.01
C ALA A 25 39.40 18.06 28.12
N ASN A 26 38.91 18.14 29.35
CA ASN A 26 39.40 17.38 30.53
C ASN A 26 38.54 16.18 30.87
N GLY A 27 37.43 15.94 30.09
CA GLY A 27 36.53 14.83 30.31
C GLY A 27 35.41 15.10 31.32
N ASN A 28 35.30 16.31 31.87
CA ASN A 28 34.26 16.67 32.81
C ASN A 28 32.96 17.01 32.05
N ILE A 29 31.83 16.59 32.60
CA ILE A 29 30.52 16.92 32.06
C ILE A 29 30.25 18.39 32.33
N THR A 30 30.28 19.21 31.27
CA THR A 30 30.08 20.67 31.34
C THR A 30 28.61 21.07 31.25
N THR A 31 27.77 20.22 30.64
CA THR A 31 26.33 20.45 30.56
C THR A 31 25.64 19.11 30.77
N PRO A 32 25.01 18.87 31.90
CA PRO A 32 24.14 17.71 32.05
C PRO A 32 22.95 17.94 31.14
N CYS A 33 22.93 17.28 30.00
CA CYS A 33 21.73 17.20 29.17
C CYS A 33 20.77 16.23 29.85
N VAL A 34 19.90 16.74 30.67
CA VAL A 34 18.84 15.96 31.28
C VAL A 34 17.68 15.96 30.28
N ASN A 35 17.33 14.79 29.78
CA ASN A 35 16.14 14.52 28.92
C ASN A 35 16.11 15.12 27.50
N ALA A 36 17.05 15.96 27.10
CA ALA A 36 17.03 16.62 25.80
C ALA A 36 18.16 16.23 24.85
N CYS A 37 19.13 15.48 25.32
CA CYS A 37 20.29 15.07 24.54
C CYS A 37 20.41 13.57 24.54
N GLY A 38 20.51 13.01 23.36
CA GLY A 38 20.65 11.58 23.17
C GLY A 38 20.80 11.23 21.71
N THR A 39 21.03 9.98 21.44
CA THR A 39 21.05 9.46 20.08
C THR A 39 19.74 8.78 19.74
N VAL A 40 19.25 9.05 18.53
CA VAL A 40 18.12 8.32 17.95
C VAL A 40 18.67 7.07 17.28
N LYS A 41 18.13 5.90 17.67
CA LYS A 41 18.48 4.60 17.05
C LYS A 41 17.27 4.10 16.24
N PRO A 42 17.21 4.36 14.93
CA PRO A 42 16.12 3.86 14.08
C PRO A 42 16.15 2.34 13.98
N ASN A 43 15.01 1.70 14.12
CA ASN A 43 14.84 0.27 13.88
C ASN A 43 14.51 0.06 12.39
N LYS A 44 15.54 -0.20 11.60
CA LYS A 44 15.42 -0.40 10.17
C LYS A 44 14.52 -1.59 9.81
N GLN A 45 14.57 -2.68 10.57
CA GLN A 45 13.80 -3.88 10.30
C GLN A 45 12.29 -3.64 10.38
N LEU A 46 11.83 -2.86 11.36
CA LEU A 46 10.41 -2.50 11.47
C LEU A 46 9.95 -1.67 10.28
N PHE A 47 10.79 -0.75 9.82
CA PHE A 47 10.51 0.05 8.64
C PHE A 47 10.42 -0.81 7.36
N GLU A 48 11.38 -1.70 7.15
CA GLU A 48 11.42 -2.61 5.99
C GLU A 48 10.19 -3.51 5.94
N ASN A 49 9.80 -4.08 7.08
CA ASN A 49 8.60 -4.91 7.18
C ASN A 49 7.34 -4.11 6.85
N LEU A 50 7.19 -2.91 7.44
CA LEU A 50 6.04 -2.05 7.16
C LEU A 50 5.98 -1.63 5.68
N VAL A 51 7.11 -1.24 5.08
CA VAL A 51 7.18 -0.88 3.65
C VAL A 51 6.73 -2.05 2.77
N THR A 52 7.17 -3.27 3.11
CA THR A 52 6.80 -4.48 2.37
C THR A 52 5.31 -4.76 2.45
N ASP A 53 4.72 -4.66 3.64
CA ASP A 53 3.29 -4.91 3.84
C ASP A 53 2.44 -3.79 3.23
N MET A 54 2.77 -2.53 3.49
CA MET A 54 2.05 -1.38 2.91
C MET A 54 2.16 -1.35 1.39
N GLY A 55 3.29 -1.79 0.82
CA GLY A 55 3.43 -1.98 -0.61
C GLY A 55 2.41 -2.97 -1.16
N GLN A 56 2.14 -4.07 -0.43
CA GLN A 56 1.10 -5.03 -0.81
C GLN A 56 -0.32 -4.45 -0.63
N VAL A 57 -0.53 -3.61 0.40
CA VAL A 57 -1.81 -2.91 0.62
C VAL A 57 -2.16 -2.02 -0.56
N ILE A 58 -1.23 -1.18 -1.02
CA ILE A 58 -1.46 -0.25 -2.14
C ILE A 58 -1.29 -0.86 -3.53
N ALA A 59 -0.87 -2.13 -3.59
CA ALA A 59 -0.66 -2.82 -4.86
C ALA A 59 -1.90 -2.76 -5.77
N PRO A 60 -1.70 -2.79 -7.10
CA PRO A 60 -2.79 -2.71 -8.06
C PRO A 60 -3.89 -3.71 -7.78
N LYS A 61 -5.13 -3.25 -7.79
CA LYS A 61 -6.31 -4.10 -7.72
C LYS A 61 -6.63 -4.57 -9.15
N ILE A 62 -6.42 -5.85 -9.42
CA ILE A 62 -6.47 -6.39 -10.78
C ILE A 62 -7.88 -6.35 -11.33
N GLY A 63 -8.83 -7.01 -10.69
CA GLY A 63 -10.28 -6.90 -10.90
C GLY A 63 -10.77 -7.16 -12.33
N SER A 64 -9.92 -7.71 -13.20
CA SER A 64 -10.29 -7.95 -14.60
C SER A 64 -9.59 -9.20 -15.15
N PRO A 65 -10.31 -10.01 -15.96
CA PRO A 65 -9.74 -11.17 -16.64
C PRO A 65 -8.72 -10.78 -17.72
N ALA A 66 -8.15 -11.79 -18.37
CA ALA A 66 -7.14 -11.63 -19.41
C ALA A 66 -7.69 -10.93 -20.67
N GLU A 67 -8.95 -11.20 -21.04
CA GLU A 67 -9.60 -10.54 -22.18
C GLU A 67 -9.62 -9.02 -22.00
N THR A 68 -9.52 -8.28 -23.12
CA THR A 68 -9.63 -6.82 -23.16
C THR A 68 -11.07 -6.36 -23.39
N LEU A 69 -11.32 -5.05 -23.25
CA LEU A 69 -12.60 -4.45 -23.60
C LEU A 69 -12.80 -4.28 -25.10
N GLY A 70 -11.77 -4.60 -25.91
CA GLY A 70 -11.75 -4.28 -27.33
C GLY A 70 -11.52 -2.79 -27.63
N GLU A 71 -11.26 -2.44 -28.90
CA GLU A 71 -10.78 -1.11 -29.31
C GLU A 71 -11.73 0.05 -28.91
N ALA A 72 -13.03 -0.16 -28.99
CA ALA A 72 -14.03 0.86 -28.64
C ALA A 72 -14.44 0.81 -27.16
N GLY A 73 -14.08 -0.27 -26.43
CA GLY A 73 -14.59 -0.55 -25.11
C GLY A 73 -14.14 0.46 -24.05
N PHE A 74 -15.03 0.73 -23.12
CA PHE A 74 -14.82 1.57 -21.96
C PHE A 74 -15.47 0.92 -20.73
N ALA A 75 -14.83 1.00 -19.58
CA ALA A 75 -15.42 0.50 -18.34
C ALA A 75 -15.15 1.44 -17.18
N LEU A 76 -16.11 1.52 -16.29
CA LEU A 76 -16.03 2.20 -14.99
C LEU A 76 -16.37 1.19 -13.90
N ASN A 77 -15.45 0.93 -12.99
CA ASN A 77 -15.62 -0.04 -11.91
C ASN A 77 -15.38 0.63 -10.56
N PHE A 78 -16.25 0.34 -9.61
CA PHE A 78 -16.00 0.57 -8.19
C PHE A 78 -15.61 -0.76 -7.55
N GLN A 79 -14.50 -0.76 -6.84
CA GLN A 79 -13.92 -1.95 -6.20
C GLN A 79 -13.81 -1.69 -4.70
N THR A 80 -14.13 -2.69 -3.92
CA THR A 80 -13.98 -2.68 -2.47
C THR A 80 -13.09 -3.83 -2.06
N SER A 81 -12.03 -3.55 -1.34
CA SER A 81 -11.05 -4.54 -0.92
C SER A 81 -11.01 -4.63 0.60
N LEU A 82 -11.04 -5.85 1.10
CA LEU A 82 -10.71 -6.21 2.47
C LEU A 82 -9.31 -6.80 2.45
N ILE A 83 -8.38 -6.17 3.16
CA ILE A 83 -6.95 -6.47 3.16
C ILE A 83 -6.58 -6.96 4.54
N PHE A 84 -6.13 -8.20 4.65
CA PHE A 84 -5.78 -8.84 5.93
C PHE A 84 -4.34 -8.51 6.28
N ILE A 85 -4.13 -7.77 7.37
CA ILE A 85 -2.81 -7.39 7.85
C ILE A 85 -2.38 -8.22 9.06
N PRO A 86 -1.09 -8.50 9.25
CA PRO A 86 -0.57 -9.20 10.41
C PRO A 86 -0.52 -8.25 11.62
N LYS A 87 -1.70 -7.94 12.19
CA LYS A 87 -1.87 -6.95 13.25
C LYS A 87 -1.05 -7.21 14.52
N ASP A 88 -0.68 -8.46 14.76
CA ASP A 88 0.07 -8.87 15.95
C ASP A 88 1.58 -8.63 15.79
N GLU A 89 2.04 -8.24 14.59
CA GLU A 89 3.42 -7.89 14.34
C GLU A 89 3.75 -6.49 14.88
N GLU A 90 4.95 -6.36 15.49
CA GLU A 90 5.39 -5.15 16.18
C GLU A 90 5.37 -3.91 15.25
N HIS A 91 5.74 -4.07 13.99
CA HIS A 91 5.75 -2.96 13.04
C HIS A 91 4.35 -2.39 12.78
N TRP A 92 3.27 -3.20 12.78
CA TRP A 92 1.91 -2.68 12.68
C TRP A 92 1.44 -2.02 13.97
N GLN A 93 1.73 -2.62 15.13
CA GLN A 93 1.33 -2.07 16.43
C GLN A 93 1.98 -0.70 16.71
N LEU A 94 3.20 -0.49 16.24
CA LEU A 94 3.89 0.78 16.39
C LEU A 94 3.55 1.80 15.30
N ALA A 95 3.32 1.32 14.07
CA ALA A 95 3.08 2.21 12.92
C ALA A 95 1.72 2.90 12.98
N VAL A 96 0.69 2.23 13.48
CA VAL A 96 -0.69 2.77 13.44
C VAL A 96 -0.91 3.73 14.60
N GLU A 97 -1.62 4.84 14.31
CA GLU A 97 -1.86 5.89 15.29
C GLU A 97 -2.51 5.36 16.57
N ASP A 98 -3.50 4.49 16.47
CA ASP A 98 -4.24 3.93 17.60
C ASP A 98 -3.50 2.82 18.37
N ARG A 99 -2.35 2.32 17.87
CA ARG A 99 -1.57 1.20 18.44
C ARG A 99 -2.32 -0.11 18.65
N ASP A 100 -3.53 -0.20 18.21
CA ASP A 100 -4.34 -1.43 18.15
C ASP A 100 -4.90 -1.57 16.73
N PRO A 101 -4.04 -1.96 15.76
CA PRO A 101 -4.45 -2.06 14.38
C PRO A 101 -5.58 -3.07 14.21
N ASN A 102 -6.55 -2.73 13.38
CA ASN A 102 -7.56 -3.69 12.97
C ASN A 102 -6.90 -4.87 12.25
N SER A 103 -7.49 -6.06 12.35
CA SER A 103 -6.99 -7.25 11.63
C SER A 103 -7.12 -7.12 10.12
N SER A 104 -7.81 -6.12 9.64
CA SER A 104 -8.02 -5.85 8.23
C SER A 104 -8.19 -4.36 7.95
N LEU A 105 -7.62 -3.92 6.82
CA LEU A 105 -7.85 -2.60 6.25
C LEU A 105 -8.94 -2.70 5.19
N PHE A 106 -9.79 -1.69 5.15
CA PHE A 106 -10.82 -1.56 4.15
C PHE A 106 -10.43 -0.47 3.15
N MET A 107 -10.49 -0.78 1.85
CA MET A 107 -10.10 0.15 0.78
C MET A 107 -11.17 0.20 -0.29
N GLY A 108 -11.59 1.41 -0.66
CA GLY A 108 -12.42 1.66 -1.85
C GLY A 108 -11.54 2.12 -3.00
N ASN A 109 -11.79 1.64 -4.21
CA ASN A 109 -11.04 1.99 -5.40
C ASN A 109 -11.98 2.25 -6.58
N LEU A 110 -11.73 3.34 -7.31
CA LEU A 110 -12.39 3.67 -8.56
C LEU A 110 -11.42 3.37 -9.70
N GLN A 111 -11.84 2.51 -10.64
CA GLN A 111 -11.05 2.13 -11.80
C GLN A 111 -11.76 2.54 -13.09
N VAL A 112 -11.03 3.21 -13.96
CA VAL A 112 -11.46 3.54 -15.33
C VAL A 112 -10.59 2.76 -16.29
N ARG A 113 -11.23 1.99 -17.19
CA ARG A 113 -10.52 1.17 -18.20
C ARG A 113 -10.93 1.59 -19.58
N LYS A 114 -9.96 1.58 -20.51
CA LYS A 114 -10.16 1.89 -21.91
C LYS A 114 -9.44 0.85 -22.78
N GLY A 115 -10.21 0.17 -23.62
CA GLY A 115 -9.66 -0.71 -24.66
C GLY A 115 -9.01 0.11 -25.78
N LEU A 116 -7.92 -0.42 -26.30
CA LEU A 116 -7.09 0.18 -27.34
C LEU A 116 -6.91 -0.80 -28.52
N PRO A 117 -6.45 -0.32 -29.68
CA PRO A 117 -6.10 -1.20 -30.80
C PRO A 117 -5.07 -2.27 -30.42
N PHE A 118 -5.02 -3.36 -31.18
CA PHE A 118 -4.05 -4.45 -31.04
C PHE A 118 -4.13 -5.21 -29.70
N SER A 119 -5.34 -5.36 -29.17
CA SER A 119 -5.58 -6.07 -27.89
C SER A 119 -4.88 -5.45 -26.68
N PHE A 120 -4.66 -4.13 -26.70
CA PHE A 120 -4.22 -3.38 -25.54
C PHE A 120 -5.41 -2.83 -24.75
N GLU A 121 -5.20 -2.66 -23.46
CA GLU A 121 -6.13 -1.98 -22.55
C GLU A 121 -5.33 -1.17 -21.56
N MET A 122 -5.70 0.07 -21.33
CA MET A 122 -5.14 0.91 -20.28
C MET A 122 -6.16 1.16 -19.17
N ALA A 123 -5.67 1.30 -17.94
CA ALA A 123 -6.51 1.69 -16.81
C ALA A 123 -5.84 2.75 -15.96
N GLY A 124 -6.69 3.54 -15.32
CA GLY A 124 -6.35 4.46 -14.24
C GLY A 124 -7.12 4.07 -12.98
N ASN A 125 -6.46 4.17 -11.83
CA ASN A 125 -6.98 3.73 -10.54
C ASN A 125 -6.82 4.84 -9.51
N PHE A 126 -7.88 5.12 -8.75
CA PHE A 126 -7.86 6.00 -7.60
C PHE A 126 -8.45 5.27 -6.40
N GLY A 127 -7.69 5.12 -5.32
CA GLY A 127 -8.10 4.40 -4.12
C GLY A 127 -8.07 5.27 -2.87
N TYR A 128 -8.87 4.89 -1.89
CA TYR A 128 -8.94 5.49 -0.57
C TYR A 128 -8.91 4.40 0.50
N ILE A 129 -8.00 4.52 1.46
CA ILE A 129 -7.93 3.63 2.62
C ILE A 129 -8.81 4.22 3.72
N PHE A 130 -9.84 3.49 4.13
CA PHE A 130 -10.79 3.99 5.11
C PHE A 130 -10.16 4.18 6.50
N ASN A 131 -10.65 5.16 7.24
CA ASN A 131 -10.11 5.59 8.52
C ASN A 131 -8.65 6.03 8.46
N SER A 132 -8.23 6.62 7.33
CA SER A 132 -6.92 7.24 7.17
C SER A 132 -7.00 8.44 6.24
N ASP A 133 -5.97 9.28 6.25
CA ASP A 133 -5.80 10.35 5.26
C ASP A 133 -5.08 9.88 3.98
N MET A 134 -4.96 8.56 3.79
CA MET A 134 -4.18 7.95 2.71
C MET A 134 -5.03 7.64 1.49
N PHE A 135 -4.48 8.01 0.33
CA PHE A 135 -5.02 7.74 -1.00
C PHE A 135 -4.01 7.00 -1.86
N THR A 136 -4.49 6.31 -2.87
CA THR A 136 -3.63 5.69 -3.87
C THR A 136 -3.98 6.20 -5.25
N LEU A 137 -2.97 6.39 -6.08
CA LEU A 137 -3.13 6.70 -7.49
C LEU A 137 -2.29 5.72 -8.30
N GLY A 138 -2.87 5.14 -9.33
CA GLY A 138 -2.19 4.16 -10.16
C GLY A 138 -2.66 4.14 -11.59
N ALA A 139 -1.86 3.47 -12.40
CA ALA A 139 -2.17 3.18 -13.80
C ALA A 139 -1.64 1.80 -14.17
N ASP A 140 -2.28 1.17 -15.13
CA ASP A 140 -1.82 -0.08 -15.71
C ASP A 140 -2.05 -0.13 -17.22
N LEU A 141 -1.25 -0.97 -17.88
CA LEU A 141 -1.34 -1.31 -19.29
C LEU A 141 -1.34 -2.83 -19.41
N LYS A 142 -2.42 -3.37 -19.98
CA LYS A 142 -2.61 -4.79 -20.25
C LYS A 142 -2.50 -5.03 -21.76
N TRP A 143 -1.89 -6.14 -22.13
CA TRP A 143 -1.85 -6.66 -23.48
C TRP A 143 -2.32 -8.11 -23.49
N ALA A 144 -3.44 -8.38 -24.16
CA ALA A 144 -3.90 -9.72 -24.39
C ALA A 144 -3.11 -10.33 -25.57
N LEU A 145 -2.27 -11.30 -25.22
CA LEU A 145 -1.46 -12.03 -26.20
C LEU A 145 -2.31 -12.97 -27.05
N ASN A 146 -3.38 -13.46 -26.46
CA ASN A 146 -4.33 -14.38 -27.04
C ASN A 146 -5.69 -14.10 -26.42
N GLU A 147 -6.69 -13.72 -27.21
CA GLU A 147 -8.05 -13.50 -26.74
C GLU A 147 -9.10 -13.89 -27.81
N GLY A 148 -10.30 -14.29 -27.32
CA GLY A 148 -11.45 -14.57 -28.20
C GLY A 148 -11.45 -15.93 -28.87
N PHE A 149 -10.54 -16.83 -28.57
CA PHE A 149 -10.53 -18.19 -29.13
C PHE A 149 -11.50 -19.12 -28.40
N TYR A 150 -12.30 -19.86 -29.15
CA TYR A 150 -13.31 -20.73 -28.57
C TYR A 150 -12.73 -21.85 -27.69
N TYR A 151 -11.65 -22.50 -28.13
CA TYR A 151 -11.08 -23.66 -27.44
C TYR A 151 -9.92 -23.32 -26.50
N PHE A 152 -9.26 -22.19 -26.65
CA PHE A 152 -8.11 -21.81 -25.85
C PHE A 152 -8.49 -20.74 -24.81
N PRO A 153 -7.87 -20.75 -23.63
CA PRO A 153 -8.03 -19.65 -22.68
C PRO A 153 -7.37 -18.38 -23.22
N ASP A 154 -7.89 -17.26 -22.78
CA ASP A 154 -7.28 -15.96 -23.03
C ASP A 154 -6.05 -15.80 -22.12
N LEU A 155 -5.00 -15.23 -22.66
CA LEU A 155 -3.73 -15.00 -21.99
C LEU A 155 -3.37 -13.52 -22.11
N ALA A 156 -3.06 -12.88 -20.99
CA ALA A 156 -2.60 -11.50 -20.97
C ALA A 156 -1.39 -11.28 -20.07
N ILE A 157 -0.62 -10.27 -20.38
CA ILE A 157 0.39 -9.67 -19.52
C ILE A 157 -0.02 -8.24 -19.19
N ARG A 158 0.34 -7.78 -17.98
CA ARG A 158 0.04 -6.43 -17.54
C ARG A 158 1.23 -5.85 -16.79
N GLY A 159 1.53 -4.58 -17.04
CA GLY A 159 2.42 -3.75 -16.25
C GLY A 159 1.61 -2.69 -15.51
N SER A 160 1.95 -2.43 -14.27
CA SER A 160 1.21 -1.50 -13.41
C SER A 160 2.13 -0.70 -12.50
N VAL A 161 1.69 0.48 -12.11
CA VAL A 161 2.36 1.33 -11.12
C VAL A 161 1.33 1.99 -10.23
N ASN A 162 1.60 2.03 -8.91
CA ASN A 162 0.78 2.73 -7.94
C ASN A 162 1.67 3.53 -6.98
N THR A 163 1.14 4.62 -6.45
CA THR A 163 1.79 5.43 -5.43
C THR A 163 0.83 5.73 -4.28
N LEU A 164 1.39 5.82 -3.08
CA LEU A 164 0.69 6.27 -1.88
C LEU A 164 0.76 7.79 -1.79
N LEU A 165 -0.36 8.40 -1.48
CA LEU A 165 -0.53 9.83 -1.23
C LEU A 165 -1.17 10.04 0.14
N GLY A 166 -0.98 11.21 0.75
CA GLY A 166 -1.61 11.57 2.02
C GLY A 166 -0.84 11.13 3.26
N SER A 167 0.10 10.21 3.17
CA SER A 167 0.98 9.88 4.30
C SER A 167 2.04 10.97 4.49
N PRO A 168 2.14 11.60 5.68
CA PRO A 168 3.16 12.60 5.94
C PRO A 168 4.56 12.00 6.11
N ASP A 169 4.66 10.77 6.56
CA ASP A 169 5.90 10.12 6.98
C ASP A 169 6.49 9.18 5.92
N LEU A 170 5.67 8.64 5.02
CA LEU A 170 6.04 7.58 4.09
C LEU A 170 5.85 8.00 2.64
N ASN A 171 6.89 7.84 1.83
CA ASN A 171 6.80 7.82 0.38
C ASN A 171 6.85 6.36 -0.08
N LEU A 172 5.85 5.92 -0.83
CA LEU A 172 5.72 4.53 -1.24
C LEU A 172 5.23 4.45 -2.68
N ILE A 173 5.98 3.71 -3.48
CA ILE A 173 5.65 3.44 -4.89
C ILE A 173 5.75 1.93 -5.09
N THR A 174 4.79 1.38 -5.84
CA THR A 174 4.82 -0.02 -6.26
C THR A 174 4.74 -0.11 -7.77
N ALA A 175 5.52 -1.03 -8.34
CA ALA A 175 5.44 -1.40 -9.74
C ALA A 175 5.19 -2.89 -9.84
N GLY A 176 4.25 -3.32 -10.67
CA GLY A 176 3.90 -4.74 -10.82
C GLY A 176 3.96 -5.19 -12.26
N GLY A 177 4.35 -6.44 -12.45
CA GLY A 177 4.16 -7.17 -13.69
C GLY A 177 3.36 -8.42 -13.41
N ASP A 178 2.27 -8.67 -14.13
CA ASP A 178 1.47 -9.88 -13.97
C ASP A 178 1.19 -10.57 -15.30
N MET A 179 0.92 -11.86 -15.16
CA MET A 179 0.42 -12.71 -16.25
C MET A 179 -0.85 -13.40 -15.78
N SER A 180 -1.88 -13.37 -16.59
CA SER A 180 -3.20 -13.93 -16.28
C SER A 180 -3.75 -14.79 -17.40
N LEU A 181 -4.52 -15.81 -16.96
CA LEU A 181 -5.31 -16.69 -17.80
C LEU A 181 -6.78 -16.52 -17.46
N SER A 182 -7.64 -16.48 -18.46
CA SER A 182 -9.09 -16.46 -18.27
C SER A 182 -9.83 -17.25 -19.33
N LYS A 183 -11.09 -17.58 -19.05
CA LYS A 183 -11.98 -18.17 -20.04
C LYS A 183 -13.40 -17.67 -19.84
N SER A 184 -13.94 -17.05 -20.86
CA SER A 184 -15.32 -16.56 -20.84
C SER A 184 -16.31 -17.64 -21.25
N PHE A 185 -17.39 -17.79 -20.48
CA PHE A 185 -18.50 -18.71 -20.71
C PHE A 185 -19.79 -17.88 -20.85
N GLY A 186 -20.34 -17.84 -22.05
CA GLY A 186 -21.62 -17.19 -22.31
C GLY A 186 -22.80 -18.05 -21.82
N ILE A 187 -23.76 -17.43 -21.13
CA ILE A 187 -24.99 -18.05 -20.65
C ILE A 187 -26.18 -17.31 -21.25
N SER A 188 -27.01 -18.02 -22.01
CA SER A 188 -28.27 -17.49 -22.56
C SER A 188 -28.16 -16.17 -23.36
N GLY A 189 -26.99 -15.83 -23.91
CA GLY A 189 -26.77 -14.68 -24.81
C GLY A 189 -26.77 -13.29 -24.16
N VAL A 190 -27.09 -13.17 -22.87
CA VAL A 190 -27.13 -11.90 -22.12
C VAL A 190 -26.19 -11.84 -20.93
N MET A 191 -25.65 -12.98 -20.54
CA MET A 191 -24.79 -13.12 -19.37
C MET A 191 -23.51 -13.88 -19.75
N SER A 192 -22.40 -13.49 -19.16
CA SER A 192 -21.15 -14.25 -19.24
C SER A 192 -20.53 -14.39 -17.86
N ILE A 193 -19.85 -15.51 -17.64
CA ILE A 193 -19.02 -15.77 -16.45
C ILE A 193 -17.62 -16.02 -16.91
N THR A 194 -16.65 -15.28 -16.40
CA THR A 194 -15.26 -15.34 -16.79
C THR A 194 -14.38 -15.59 -15.57
N PRO A 195 -14.12 -16.86 -15.19
CA PRO A 195 -13.10 -17.15 -14.19
C PRO A 195 -11.71 -16.80 -14.73
N TYR A 196 -10.83 -16.37 -13.83
CA TYR A 196 -9.44 -16.05 -14.14
C TYR A 196 -8.50 -16.39 -12.99
N VAL A 197 -7.25 -16.59 -13.33
CA VAL A 197 -6.16 -16.80 -12.39
C VAL A 197 -4.90 -16.16 -12.95
N GLY A 198 -4.02 -15.71 -12.09
CA GLY A 198 -2.76 -15.13 -12.53
C GLY A 198 -1.72 -15.07 -11.42
N TYR A 199 -0.54 -14.67 -11.86
CA TYR A 199 0.63 -14.50 -11.01
C TYR A 199 1.21 -13.11 -11.23
N GLN A 200 1.55 -12.44 -10.14
CA GLN A 200 2.09 -11.09 -10.15
C GLN A 200 3.42 -11.03 -9.40
N MET A 201 4.41 -10.40 -10.02
CA MET A 201 5.63 -9.92 -9.37
C MET A 201 5.43 -8.44 -9.03
N LEU A 202 5.57 -8.11 -7.76
CA LEU A 202 5.41 -6.74 -7.24
C LEU A 202 6.76 -6.24 -6.73
N PHE A 203 7.20 -5.11 -7.23
CA PHE A 203 8.35 -4.36 -6.77
C PHE A 203 7.87 -3.19 -5.94
N ILE A 204 8.42 -3.01 -4.76
CA ILE A 204 8.01 -2.03 -3.76
C ILE A 204 9.22 -1.17 -3.46
N VAL A 205 9.05 0.15 -3.54
CA VAL A 205 10.09 1.13 -3.22
C VAL A 205 9.52 2.08 -2.18
N GLY A 206 10.11 2.07 -0.98
CA GLY A 206 9.69 2.91 0.13
C GLY A 206 10.83 3.71 0.73
N SER A 207 10.54 4.94 1.13
CA SER A 207 11.45 5.79 1.88
C SER A 207 10.68 6.64 2.88
N SER A 208 11.28 6.94 4.03
CA SER A 208 10.65 7.90 4.94
C SER A 208 10.95 9.33 4.53
N ARG A 209 10.11 10.26 5.00
CA ARG A 209 10.47 11.67 5.08
C ARG A 209 11.32 11.92 6.32
N LEU A 210 11.68 13.16 6.56
CA LEU A 210 12.36 13.57 7.78
C LEU A 210 11.42 13.38 8.98
N LEU A 211 11.83 12.54 9.92
CA LEU A 211 11.06 12.15 11.08
C LEU A 211 11.65 12.81 12.32
N ASN A 212 10.79 13.18 13.27
CA ASN A 212 11.22 13.69 14.57
C ASN A 212 11.22 12.55 15.60
N GLY A 213 12.35 12.28 16.21
CA GLY A 213 12.51 11.29 17.27
C GLY A 213 11.79 11.63 18.59
N TYR A 214 11.28 12.86 18.73
CA TYR A 214 10.40 13.29 19.81
C TYR A 214 9.05 13.75 19.25
N PRO A 215 8.19 12.87 18.81
CA PRO A 215 6.85 13.27 18.39
C PRO A 215 6.11 13.86 19.59
N GLN A 216 5.41 14.95 19.38
CA GLN A 216 4.58 15.62 20.41
C GLN A 216 3.32 14.81 20.77
N ASP A 217 3.25 13.56 20.38
CA ASP A 217 2.13 12.68 20.67
C ASP A 217 2.31 12.02 22.05
N PRO A 218 1.39 12.25 23.00
CA PRO A 218 1.43 11.64 24.34
C PRO A 218 1.44 10.11 24.32
N ARG A 219 0.99 9.51 23.21
CA ARG A 219 0.98 8.05 23.02
C ARG A 219 2.30 7.50 22.50
N SER A 220 3.20 8.36 22.06
CA SER A 220 4.52 7.92 21.62
C SER A 220 5.35 7.41 22.82
N PRO A 221 6.11 6.29 22.69
CA PRO A 221 7.01 5.83 23.75
C PRO A 221 8.15 6.82 24.02
N GLN A 222 8.44 7.73 23.08
CA GLN A 222 9.44 8.78 23.24
C GLN A 222 8.85 10.09 23.79
N PHE A 223 7.55 10.14 24.02
CA PHE A 223 6.92 11.34 24.58
C PHE A 223 7.32 11.50 26.04
N ASP A 224 7.95 12.62 26.37
CA ASP A 224 8.28 13.00 27.74
C ASP A 224 7.15 13.85 28.32
N THR A 225 6.40 13.29 29.26
CA THR A 225 5.29 13.97 29.94
C THR A 225 5.72 15.15 30.81
N ASP A 226 7.00 15.20 31.22
CA ASP A 226 7.53 16.25 32.05
C ASP A 226 7.98 17.49 31.24
N ARG A 227 7.86 17.42 29.91
CA ARG A 227 8.26 18.50 29.01
C ARG A 227 7.05 19.34 28.61
N PRO A 228 7.02 20.64 28.93
CA PRO A 228 5.94 21.51 28.51
C PRO A 228 5.86 21.58 26.96
N ALA A 229 4.64 21.56 26.43
CA ALA A 229 4.41 21.71 24.99
C ALA A 229 5.02 23.06 24.52
N GLY A 230 5.97 23.00 23.59
CA GLY A 230 6.64 24.18 23.02
C GLY A 230 8.06 24.45 23.53
N GLU A 231 8.54 23.78 24.58
CA GLU A 231 9.94 23.85 25.00
C GLU A 231 10.78 22.76 24.31
N GLY A 232 10.79 22.73 22.98
CA GLY A 232 11.79 22.04 22.21
C GLY A 232 13.14 22.73 22.46
N SER A 233 14.17 21.97 22.88
CA SER A 233 15.53 22.52 22.85
C SER A 233 15.82 23.02 21.44
N THR A 234 16.03 24.29 21.28
CA THR A 234 16.41 24.94 20.03
C THR A 234 17.80 24.46 19.53
N THR A 235 18.47 23.64 20.30
CA THR A 235 19.86 23.21 20.06
C THR A 235 19.98 21.78 19.56
N PHE A 236 18.98 20.92 19.71
CA PHE A 236 19.03 19.53 19.28
C PHE A 236 17.64 19.01 18.94
N SER A 237 17.40 18.84 17.63
CA SER A 237 16.23 18.12 17.14
C SER A 237 16.72 16.75 16.71
N PRO A 238 16.32 15.67 17.38
CA PRO A 238 16.73 14.32 17.03
C PRO A 238 15.95 13.85 15.77
N GLU A 239 16.22 14.50 14.67
CA GLU A 239 15.64 14.15 13.38
C GLU A 239 16.38 12.97 12.77
N PHE A 240 15.66 12.09 12.12
CA PHE A 240 16.20 10.95 11.40
C PHE A 240 15.39 10.64 10.16
N VAL A 241 15.96 9.83 9.29
CA VAL A 241 15.33 9.36 8.06
C VAL A 241 15.65 7.89 7.87
N PHE A 242 14.69 7.11 7.42
CA PHE A 242 14.97 5.78 6.88
C PHE A 242 15.36 5.91 5.41
N GLU A 243 16.49 5.32 5.07
CA GLU A 243 16.93 5.23 3.69
C GLU A 243 15.93 4.47 2.84
N GLN A 244 16.02 4.66 1.52
CA GLN A 244 15.19 3.91 0.58
C GLN A 244 15.39 2.41 0.78
N TYR A 245 14.28 1.70 0.80
CA TYR A 245 14.22 0.25 0.86
C TYR A 245 13.42 -0.28 -0.34
N ASP A 246 13.98 -1.29 -0.97
CA ASP A 246 13.39 -1.95 -2.13
C ASP A 246 13.07 -3.41 -1.78
N ALA A 247 11.84 -3.81 -2.04
CA ALA A 247 11.38 -5.18 -1.83
C ALA A 247 10.73 -5.75 -3.10
N GLN A 248 10.78 -7.07 -3.21
CA GLN A 248 10.06 -7.83 -4.23
C GLN A 248 9.15 -8.85 -3.58
N VAL A 249 7.89 -8.86 -3.95
CA VAL A 249 6.89 -9.80 -3.44
C VAL A 249 6.21 -10.51 -4.61
N ASN A 250 5.94 -11.80 -4.41
CA ASN A 250 5.23 -12.62 -5.37
C ASN A 250 3.80 -12.87 -4.88
N ARG A 251 2.81 -12.70 -5.77
CA ARG A 251 1.40 -12.79 -5.45
C ARG A 251 0.68 -13.69 -6.45
N VAL A 252 -0.24 -14.49 -5.97
CA VAL A 252 -1.17 -15.25 -6.80
C VAL A 252 -2.55 -14.67 -6.63
N PHE A 253 -3.22 -14.41 -7.72
CA PHE A 253 -4.61 -13.94 -7.69
C PHE A 253 -5.51 -14.87 -8.50
N PHE A 254 -6.75 -14.94 -8.08
CA PHE A 254 -7.80 -15.69 -8.76
C PHE A 254 -9.13 -14.99 -8.57
N GLY A 255 -9.98 -15.08 -9.53
CA GLY A 255 -11.26 -14.39 -9.46
C GLY A 255 -12.25 -14.87 -10.49
N THR A 256 -13.38 -14.23 -10.48
CA THR A 256 -14.42 -14.39 -11.49
C THR A 256 -15.08 -13.08 -11.77
N ARG A 257 -15.39 -12.82 -13.04
CA ARG A 257 -16.21 -11.70 -13.47
C ARG A 257 -17.51 -12.24 -14.07
N VAL A 258 -18.60 -11.63 -13.67
CA VAL A 258 -19.95 -11.90 -14.20
C VAL A 258 -20.44 -10.64 -14.89
N ASN A 259 -20.66 -10.71 -16.18
CA ASN A 259 -21.25 -9.63 -16.94
C ASN A 259 -22.70 -9.97 -17.25
N VAL A 260 -23.59 -9.00 -16.96
CA VAL A 260 -25.02 -9.06 -17.30
C VAL A 260 -25.32 -7.80 -18.08
N TRP A 261 -25.43 -7.95 -19.39
CA TRP A 261 -25.56 -6.83 -20.34
C TRP A 261 -24.38 -5.84 -20.19
N VAL A 262 -24.63 -4.61 -19.71
CA VAL A 262 -23.61 -3.59 -19.47
C VAL A 262 -23.06 -3.61 -18.02
N LEU A 263 -23.67 -4.35 -17.11
CA LEU A 263 -23.25 -4.42 -15.73
C LEU A 263 -22.23 -5.53 -15.54
N SER A 264 -21.16 -5.22 -14.82
CA SER A 264 -20.13 -6.18 -14.43
C SER A 264 -20.05 -6.31 -12.92
N PHE A 265 -19.89 -7.54 -12.44
CA PHE A 265 -19.66 -7.88 -11.05
C PHE A 265 -18.43 -8.77 -10.97
N GLY A 266 -17.55 -8.50 -10.02
CA GLY A 266 -16.33 -9.28 -9.83
C GLY A 266 -16.10 -9.67 -8.39
N LEU A 267 -15.50 -10.84 -8.23
CA LEU A 267 -14.90 -11.31 -6.98
C LEU A 267 -13.48 -11.73 -7.27
N GLU A 268 -12.54 -11.31 -6.43
CA GLU A 268 -11.14 -11.66 -6.55
C GLU A 268 -10.53 -11.95 -5.17
N GLY A 269 -9.68 -12.96 -5.10
CA GLY A 269 -8.83 -13.25 -3.97
C GLY A 269 -7.38 -13.13 -4.38
N VAL A 270 -6.56 -12.57 -3.51
CA VAL A 270 -5.10 -12.50 -3.65
C VAL A 270 -4.46 -13.22 -2.48
N ILE A 271 -3.56 -14.14 -2.79
CA ILE A 271 -2.76 -14.89 -1.82
C ILE A 271 -1.33 -14.32 -1.87
N ALA A 272 -0.91 -13.79 -0.74
CA ALA A 272 0.43 -13.27 -0.49
C ALA A 272 0.62 -13.15 1.04
N ASP A 273 1.72 -12.55 1.50
CA ASP A 273 1.93 -12.27 2.93
C ASP A 273 0.80 -11.37 3.46
N VAL A 274 0.40 -10.36 2.69
CA VAL A 274 -0.80 -9.56 2.92
C VAL A 274 -1.88 -10.01 1.93
N SER A 275 -2.71 -10.96 2.36
CA SER A 275 -3.80 -11.51 1.57
C SER A 275 -4.96 -10.51 1.44
N GLN A 276 -5.72 -10.60 0.33
CA GLN A 276 -6.80 -9.66 0.05
C GLN A 276 -8.02 -10.37 -0.55
N ALA A 277 -9.19 -9.85 -0.25
CA ALA A 277 -10.44 -10.21 -0.90
C ALA A 277 -11.08 -8.94 -1.48
N MET A 278 -11.49 -8.97 -2.73
CA MET A 278 -12.04 -7.82 -3.43
C MET A 278 -13.40 -8.18 -4.05
N PHE A 279 -14.33 -7.25 -3.91
CA PHE A 279 -15.58 -7.21 -4.67
C PHE A 279 -15.58 -6.00 -5.60
N SER A 280 -16.08 -6.16 -6.81
CA SER A 280 -16.23 -5.06 -7.77
C SER A 280 -17.62 -5.04 -8.39
N ILE A 281 -18.10 -3.83 -8.66
CA ILE A 281 -19.28 -3.55 -9.45
C ILE A 281 -18.96 -2.47 -10.47
N GLY A 282 -19.42 -2.61 -11.69
CA GLY A 282 -19.13 -1.65 -12.74
C GLY A 282 -20.06 -1.73 -13.93
N ALA A 283 -19.72 -0.90 -14.90
CA ALA A 283 -20.39 -0.87 -16.20
C ALA A 283 -19.32 -0.92 -17.31
N GLU A 284 -19.58 -1.74 -18.32
CA GLU A 284 -18.73 -1.94 -19.48
C GLU A 284 -19.52 -1.61 -20.76
N PHE A 285 -18.95 -0.77 -21.62
CA PHE A 285 -19.59 -0.25 -22.85
C PHE A 285 -18.77 -0.54 -24.08
#